data_dee3fc5b39ecbaedae6778ad32ccf551
#
_entry.id   dee3fc5b39ecbaedae6778ad32ccf551
#
_cell.length_a   1.000
_cell.length_b   1.000
_cell.length_c   1.000
_cell.angle_alpha   90.00
_cell.angle_beta   90.00
_cell.angle_gamma   90.00
#
_symmetry.space_group_name_H-M   'P 1'
#
loop_
_entity.id
_entity.type
_entity.pdbx_description
1 polymer ?
#
loop_
_entity_poly.entity_id
_entity_poly.type
_entity_poly.pdbx_seq_one_letter_code
_entity_poly.pdbx_strand_id
1 'polypeptide(L)'
;MQANNFLLSPRKAQLPALTLLLLLAVTEVAPAQALAPPVRDAAAAHPPAEPGRRTGEGPDRSAAPCSTRTGPQQREVEKFLGRPVDGKQSPQDCAAIQQFQEQEGVLPADGFASPATYRALYARWAAGHPEELLADKHCPPTQGRVACLDLTHQVMWLLKRRKVVVRAVPIRSGARGYETRTGRFKIQRRVRDDYSTLYNQPMPFSQYFSGGQALHGTSKNIYSPPGSHGCVNLRLEDAERLWNWMRVGDPVRIWGRKPAT
;
A
#
# COMPACT_ATOMS: atom_id res chain seq x y z
N MET A 1 -59.96 -7.48 -40.71
CA MET A 1 -61.00 -7.92 -39.76
C MET A 1 -60.51 -7.74 -38.35
N GLN A 2 -61.14 -6.77 -37.74
CA GLN A 2 -61.40 -6.52 -36.30
C GLN A 2 -60.36 -6.66 -35.24
N ALA A 3 -60.13 -5.51 -34.67
CA ALA A 3 -59.50 -5.19 -33.40
C ALA A 3 -60.19 -5.79 -32.18
N ASN A 4 -59.47 -5.98 -31.11
CA ASN A 4 -60.04 -5.75 -29.77
C ASN A 4 -58.94 -5.24 -28.79
N ASN A 5 -59.15 -4.00 -28.40
CA ASN A 5 -58.54 -3.32 -27.28
C ASN A 5 -59.07 -3.88 -25.95
N PHE A 6 -58.20 -4.14 -24.97
CA PHE A 6 -58.59 -4.16 -23.56
C PHE A 6 -57.65 -3.27 -22.75
N LEU A 7 -58.19 -2.09 -22.42
CA LEU A 7 -57.65 -1.18 -21.40
C LEU A 7 -58.04 -1.71 -20.03
N LEU A 8 -57.08 -1.87 -19.15
CA LEU A 8 -57.30 -2.00 -17.70
C LEU A 8 -56.48 -0.96 -16.92
N SER A 9 -57.24 -0.12 -16.23
CA SER A 9 -56.87 1.02 -15.41
C SER A 9 -56.14 0.65 -14.13
N PRO A 10 -55.24 1.49 -13.57
CA PRO A 10 -54.54 1.21 -12.31
C PRO A 10 -55.39 1.62 -11.10
N ARG A 11 -55.57 0.67 -10.18
CA ARG A 11 -56.14 0.97 -8.85
C ARG A 11 -55.08 1.52 -7.92
N LYS A 12 -55.30 2.74 -7.42
CA LYS A 12 -54.58 3.36 -6.32
C LYS A 12 -54.98 2.67 -5.01
N ALA A 13 -54.02 2.12 -4.30
CA ALA A 13 -54.20 1.69 -2.93
C ALA A 13 -53.69 2.77 -1.99
N GLN A 14 -54.61 3.34 -1.19
CA GLN A 14 -54.31 4.25 -0.10
C GLN A 14 -53.97 3.43 1.15
N LEU A 15 -52.83 3.72 1.80
CA LEU A 15 -52.45 3.22 3.12
C LEU A 15 -52.81 4.27 4.19
N PRO A 16 -53.39 3.86 5.32
CA PRO A 16 -53.64 4.79 6.41
C PRO A 16 -52.39 5.05 7.26
N ALA A 17 -52.17 6.28 7.63
CA ALA A 17 -51.16 6.71 8.58
C ALA A 17 -51.56 6.29 10.02
N LEU A 18 -50.70 5.47 10.67
CA LEU A 18 -50.79 5.19 12.07
C LEU A 18 -49.64 5.97 12.77
N THR A 19 -50.02 7.04 13.48
CA THR A 19 -49.12 7.81 14.30
C THR A 19 -48.96 7.09 15.64
N LEU A 20 -47.79 6.53 15.92
CA LEU A 20 -47.45 5.95 17.20
C LEU A 20 -46.47 6.88 17.93
N LEU A 21 -46.96 7.61 18.92
CA LEU A 21 -46.13 8.36 19.86
C LEU A 21 -45.46 7.36 20.83
N LEU A 22 -44.14 7.24 20.75
CA LEU A 22 -43.33 6.56 21.75
C LEU A 22 -42.61 7.60 22.62
N LEU A 23 -43.05 7.71 23.90
CA LEU A 23 -42.33 8.40 24.95
C LEU A 23 -41.06 7.63 25.28
N LEU A 24 -39.91 8.19 24.99
CA LEU A 24 -38.60 7.69 25.44
C LEU A 24 -38.30 8.34 26.80
N ALA A 25 -38.35 7.53 27.86
CA ALA A 25 -37.75 7.86 29.13
C ALA A 25 -36.23 7.80 29.04
N VAL A 26 -35.58 8.93 29.19
CA VAL A 26 -34.12 9.02 29.26
C VAL A 26 -33.72 8.71 30.71
N THR A 27 -33.10 7.55 30.93
CA THR A 27 -32.40 7.26 32.20
C THR A 27 -30.95 7.72 32.05
N GLU A 28 -30.60 8.78 32.77
CA GLU A 28 -29.22 9.23 32.93
C GLU A 28 -28.44 8.19 33.73
N VAL A 29 -27.43 7.56 33.10
CA VAL A 29 -26.44 6.74 33.79
C VAL A 29 -25.26 7.62 34.13
N ALA A 30 -25.03 7.87 35.40
CA ALA A 30 -23.86 8.59 35.90
C ALA A 30 -22.58 7.80 35.63
N PRO A 31 -21.45 8.48 35.29
CA PRO A 31 -20.18 7.79 35.06
C PRO A 31 -19.56 7.31 36.39
N ALA A 32 -19.22 6.04 36.48
CA ALA A 32 -18.45 5.47 37.57
C ALA A 32 -17.04 6.08 37.61
N GLN A 33 -16.69 6.75 38.66
CA GLN A 33 -15.35 7.24 38.94
C GLN A 33 -14.45 6.04 39.30
N ALA A 34 -13.47 5.73 38.44
CA ALA A 34 -12.44 4.77 38.76
C ALA A 34 -11.45 5.35 39.78
N LEU A 35 -11.40 4.75 40.98
CA LEU A 35 -10.39 5.02 41.99
C LEU A 35 -9.02 4.58 41.49
N ALA A 36 -8.08 5.52 41.38
CA ALA A 36 -6.68 5.24 41.11
C ALA A 36 -6.01 4.61 42.35
N PRO A 37 -5.09 3.63 42.17
CA PRO A 37 -4.33 3.07 43.27
C PRO A 37 -3.26 4.05 43.77
N PRO A 38 -2.85 3.96 45.06
CA PRO A 38 -1.90 4.90 45.65
C PRO A 38 -0.48 4.70 45.09
N VAL A 39 0.11 5.81 44.65
CA VAL A 39 1.51 5.90 44.28
C VAL A 39 2.36 5.76 45.54
N ARG A 40 3.21 4.73 45.58
CA ARG A 40 4.26 4.61 46.61
C ARG A 40 5.48 5.42 46.18
N ASP A 41 5.75 6.49 46.94
CA ASP A 41 6.99 7.23 46.85
C ASP A 41 8.18 6.33 47.27
N ALA A 42 9.05 6.07 46.36
CA ALA A 42 10.39 5.60 46.63
C ALA A 42 11.37 6.67 46.11
N ALA A 43 11.69 7.60 46.98
CA ALA A 43 12.79 8.54 46.77
C ALA A 43 14.11 7.81 46.81
N ALA A 44 14.73 7.56 45.65
CA ALA A 44 16.16 7.25 45.55
C ALA A 44 16.85 8.50 44.99
N ALA A 45 17.62 9.13 45.88
CA ALA A 45 18.44 10.29 45.56
C ALA A 45 19.53 9.89 44.57
N HIS A 46 19.52 10.51 43.39
CA HIS A 46 20.66 10.49 42.46
C HIS A 46 21.53 11.73 42.69
N PRO A 47 22.84 11.63 42.68
CA PRO A 47 23.75 12.77 42.77
C PRO A 47 23.60 13.66 41.53
N PRO A 48 23.90 14.98 41.63
CA PRO A 48 23.78 15.89 40.52
C PRO A 48 24.79 15.55 39.42
N ALA A 49 24.31 15.35 38.20
CA ALA A 49 25.13 15.19 37.02
C ALA A 49 25.84 16.51 36.70
N GLU A 50 27.15 16.48 36.57
CA GLU A 50 27.95 17.59 36.03
C GLU A 50 27.47 18.00 34.62
N PRO A 51 27.59 19.28 34.23
CA PRO A 51 27.26 19.72 32.88
C PRO A 51 28.35 19.26 31.91
N GLY A 52 28.25 18.00 31.48
CA GLY A 52 29.08 17.44 30.42
C GLY A 52 28.76 18.14 29.09
N ARG A 53 29.76 18.79 28.55
CA ARG A 53 29.89 19.40 27.24
C ARG A 53 29.29 18.43 26.18
N ARG A 54 28.11 18.73 25.64
CA ARG A 54 27.54 18.02 24.51
C ARG A 54 28.33 18.38 23.25
N THR A 55 29.35 17.62 22.97
CA THR A 55 29.86 17.46 21.61
C THR A 55 29.05 16.33 20.98
N GLY A 56 27.83 16.64 20.62
CA GLY A 56 26.95 15.71 19.91
C GLY A 56 26.98 16.04 18.44
N GLU A 57 28.09 15.79 17.77
CA GLU A 57 28.04 15.46 16.34
C GLU A 57 27.41 14.08 16.26
N GLY A 58 26.08 14.06 16.03
CA GLY A 58 25.43 12.90 15.48
C GLY A 58 26.13 12.52 14.18
N PRO A 59 26.09 11.23 13.74
CA PRO A 59 26.72 10.85 12.49
C PRO A 59 26.23 11.79 11.41
N ASP A 60 27.16 12.55 10.84
CA ASP A 60 26.93 13.37 9.68
C ASP A 60 26.36 12.47 8.58
N ARG A 61 25.04 12.51 8.42
CA ARG A 61 24.37 11.97 7.25
C ARG A 61 24.59 12.98 6.13
N SER A 62 25.86 13.14 5.74
CA SER A 62 26.15 13.87 4.53
C SER A 62 25.35 13.18 3.44
N ALA A 63 24.38 13.91 2.89
CA ALA A 63 23.60 13.45 1.76
C ALA A 63 24.58 12.98 0.69
N ALA A 64 24.32 11.83 0.07
CA ALA A 64 25.17 11.34 -0.99
C ALA A 64 25.39 12.45 -2.03
N PRO A 65 26.58 12.57 -2.62
CA PRO A 65 26.83 13.62 -3.61
C PRO A 65 25.84 13.48 -4.76
N CYS A 66 25.31 14.61 -5.20
CA CYS A 66 24.29 14.69 -6.24
C CYS A 66 24.80 14.10 -7.57
N SER A 67 24.06 13.16 -8.12
CA SER A 67 24.36 12.54 -9.41
C SER A 67 24.27 13.59 -10.54
N THR A 68 25.32 13.65 -11.36
CA THR A 68 25.34 14.44 -12.61
C THR A 68 24.87 13.63 -13.82
N ARG A 69 24.61 12.32 -13.64
CA ARG A 69 24.23 11.41 -14.71
C ARG A 69 22.72 11.46 -14.95
N THR A 70 22.33 11.57 -16.21
CA THR A 70 20.94 11.40 -16.64
C THR A 70 20.52 9.92 -16.48
N GLY A 71 19.43 9.69 -15.78
CA GLY A 71 18.87 8.35 -15.59
C GLY A 71 18.00 7.89 -16.76
N PRO A 72 17.75 6.57 -16.87
CA PRO A 72 16.94 6.02 -17.96
C PRO A 72 15.47 6.44 -17.89
N GLN A 73 14.97 6.86 -16.74
CA GLN A 73 13.61 7.38 -16.51
C GLN A 73 13.57 8.87 -16.24
N GLN A 74 14.54 9.64 -16.74
CA GLN A 74 14.68 11.06 -16.41
C GLN A 74 13.38 11.84 -16.70
N ARG A 75 12.83 11.74 -17.91
CA ARG A 75 11.61 12.45 -18.31
C ARG A 75 10.40 12.12 -17.46
N GLU A 76 10.21 10.85 -17.16
CA GLU A 76 9.10 10.37 -16.34
C GLU A 76 9.23 10.87 -14.90
N VAL A 77 10.43 10.84 -14.36
CA VAL A 77 10.74 11.34 -13.02
C VAL A 77 10.52 12.85 -12.92
N GLU A 78 11.01 13.61 -13.88
CA GLU A 78 10.77 15.06 -14.00
C GLU A 78 9.27 15.37 -14.02
N LYS A 79 8.51 14.65 -14.85
CA LYS A 79 7.06 14.81 -14.97
C LYS A 79 6.35 14.59 -13.62
N PHE A 80 6.67 13.49 -12.90
CA PHE A 80 6.06 13.19 -11.61
C PHE A 80 6.45 14.21 -10.52
N LEU A 81 7.64 14.77 -10.58
CA LEU A 81 8.12 15.78 -9.63
C LEU A 81 7.74 17.22 -10.03
N GLY A 82 7.00 17.41 -11.14
CA GLY A 82 6.62 18.74 -11.64
C GLY A 82 7.83 19.59 -12.07
N ARG A 83 8.89 18.93 -12.56
CA ARG A 83 10.09 19.58 -13.09
C ARG A 83 9.96 19.84 -14.59
N PRO A 84 10.78 20.74 -15.17
CA PRO A 84 10.89 20.85 -16.63
C PRO A 84 11.25 19.49 -17.26
N VAL A 85 10.42 19.02 -18.20
CA VAL A 85 10.56 17.69 -18.81
C VAL A 85 11.47 17.76 -20.03
N ASP A 86 12.76 17.96 -19.81
CA ASP A 86 13.74 18.01 -20.89
C ASP A 86 14.56 16.70 -21.06
N GLY A 87 14.49 15.81 -20.05
CA GLY A 87 15.18 14.52 -20.05
C GLY A 87 16.68 14.66 -19.81
N LYS A 88 17.13 15.77 -19.20
CA LYS A 88 18.53 16.01 -18.85
C LYS A 88 18.65 16.24 -17.34
N GLN A 89 19.66 15.65 -16.75
CA GLN A 89 19.93 15.85 -15.33
C GLN A 89 20.47 17.27 -15.10
N SER A 90 19.83 18.00 -14.19
CA SER A 90 20.31 19.30 -13.68
C SER A 90 20.56 19.24 -12.16
N PRO A 91 21.28 20.18 -11.57
CA PRO A 91 21.42 20.25 -10.10
C PRO A 91 20.08 20.34 -9.37
N GLN A 92 19.10 21.05 -9.93
CA GLN A 92 17.77 21.19 -9.37
C GLN A 92 16.96 19.90 -9.46
N ASP A 93 17.10 19.14 -10.56
CA ASP A 93 16.47 17.83 -10.69
C ASP A 93 17.08 16.84 -9.71
N CYS A 94 18.41 16.83 -9.61
CA CYS A 94 19.09 16.00 -8.64
C CYS A 94 18.59 16.25 -7.21
N ALA A 95 18.53 17.50 -6.78
CA ALA A 95 18.07 17.85 -5.43
C ALA A 95 16.61 17.38 -5.19
N ALA A 96 15.73 17.59 -6.17
CA ALA A 96 14.33 17.16 -6.07
C ALA A 96 14.20 15.63 -6.03
N ILE A 97 14.96 14.92 -6.84
CA ILE A 97 15.00 13.46 -6.88
C ILE A 97 15.56 12.91 -5.57
N GLN A 98 16.66 13.48 -5.07
CA GLN A 98 17.28 13.05 -3.82
C GLN A 98 16.34 13.22 -2.63
N GLN A 99 15.69 14.37 -2.51
CA GLN A 99 14.68 14.61 -1.48
C GLN A 99 13.56 13.59 -1.53
N PHE A 100 13.07 13.26 -2.73
CA PHE A 100 12.04 12.23 -2.90
C PHE A 100 12.55 10.83 -2.50
N GLN A 101 13.76 10.47 -2.90
CA GLN A 101 14.39 9.19 -2.57
C GLN A 101 14.53 9.00 -1.06
N GLU A 102 14.94 10.06 -0.34
CA GLU A 102 15.03 10.07 1.13
C GLU A 102 13.66 9.84 1.78
N GLN A 103 12.63 10.57 1.32
CA GLN A 103 11.26 10.46 1.84
C GLN A 103 10.66 9.07 1.66
N GLU A 104 10.93 8.42 0.54
CA GLU A 104 10.38 7.10 0.20
C GLU A 104 11.29 5.92 0.59
N GLY A 105 12.51 6.21 1.06
CA GLY A 105 13.48 5.18 1.39
C GLY A 105 14.06 4.47 0.16
N VAL A 106 14.14 5.15 -0.97
CA VAL A 106 14.82 4.63 -2.19
C VAL A 106 16.33 4.82 -2.02
N LEU A 107 17.07 3.74 -2.11
CA LEU A 107 18.52 3.77 -1.93
C LEU A 107 19.26 3.33 -3.21
N PRO A 108 20.42 3.96 -3.51
CA PRO A 108 20.97 5.15 -2.86
C PRO A 108 20.11 6.40 -3.10
N ALA A 109 20.09 7.32 -2.13
CA ALA A 109 19.47 8.63 -2.30
C ALA A 109 20.49 9.60 -2.88
N ASP A 110 20.83 9.41 -4.16
CA ASP A 110 21.88 10.10 -4.89
C ASP A 110 21.35 11.06 -5.97
N GLY A 111 20.04 11.25 -6.04
CA GLY A 111 19.41 12.09 -7.06
C GLY A 111 19.40 11.50 -8.47
N PHE A 112 19.76 10.24 -8.67
CA PHE A 112 19.71 9.57 -9.95
C PHE A 112 18.30 9.08 -10.30
N ALA A 113 17.79 9.40 -11.50
CA ALA A 113 16.48 8.94 -11.98
C ALA A 113 16.51 7.46 -12.37
N SER A 114 16.66 6.59 -11.37
CA SER A 114 16.75 5.14 -11.52
C SER A 114 15.38 4.49 -11.75
N PRO A 115 15.32 3.23 -12.22
CA PRO A 115 14.07 2.46 -12.26
C PRO A 115 13.42 2.30 -10.88
N ALA A 116 14.19 2.27 -9.79
CA ALA A 116 13.67 2.23 -8.42
C ALA A 116 12.97 3.54 -8.05
N THR A 117 13.59 4.69 -8.38
CA THR A 117 13.01 6.03 -8.20
C THR A 117 11.69 6.18 -8.96
N TYR A 118 11.68 5.79 -10.23
CA TYR A 118 10.47 5.83 -11.05
C TYR A 118 9.33 4.98 -10.44
N ARG A 119 9.61 3.74 -10.01
CA ARG A 119 8.61 2.88 -9.37
C ARG A 119 8.03 3.48 -8.09
N ALA A 120 8.86 4.12 -7.28
CA ALA A 120 8.42 4.80 -6.07
C ALA A 120 7.49 5.98 -6.40
N LEU A 121 7.87 6.81 -7.38
CA LEU A 121 7.05 7.92 -7.87
C LEU A 121 5.72 7.44 -8.44
N TYR A 122 5.74 6.39 -9.26
CA TYR A 122 4.51 5.81 -9.81
C TYR A 122 3.59 5.28 -8.70
N ALA A 123 4.12 4.57 -7.71
CA ALA A 123 3.34 4.08 -6.59
C ALA A 123 2.69 5.22 -5.79
N ARG A 124 3.43 6.30 -5.54
CA ARG A 124 2.93 7.50 -4.87
C ARG A 124 1.83 8.20 -5.68
N TRP A 125 2.06 8.37 -6.99
CA TRP A 125 1.06 8.91 -7.91
C TRP A 125 -0.21 8.06 -7.93
N ALA A 126 -0.09 6.75 -8.17
CA ALA A 126 -1.22 5.83 -8.23
C ALA A 126 -2.02 5.79 -6.91
N ALA A 127 -1.36 5.94 -5.77
CA ALA A 127 -2.04 6.05 -4.48
C ALA A 127 -2.91 7.31 -4.35
N GLY A 128 -2.56 8.38 -5.05
CA GLY A 128 -3.30 9.64 -5.12
C GLY A 128 -4.42 9.66 -6.17
N HIS A 129 -4.42 8.70 -7.11
CA HIS A 129 -5.34 8.66 -8.26
C HIS A 129 -6.16 7.35 -8.29
N PRO A 130 -7.05 7.14 -7.31
CA PRO A 130 -7.84 5.91 -7.23
C PRO A 130 -8.78 5.68 -8.42
N GLU A 131 -9.17 6.72 -9.12
CA GLU A 131 -9.96 6.66 -10.35
C GLU A 131 -9.24 5.92 -11.47
N GLU A 132 -7.93 6.12 -11.61
CA GLU A 132 -7.10 5.42 -12.59
C GLU A 132 -6.99 3.93 -12.25
N LEU A 133 -6.90 3.60 -10.96
CA LEU A 133 -6.88 2.21 -10.50
C LEU A 133 -8.22 1.50 -10.76
N LEU A 134 -9.33 2.22 -10.68
CA LEU A 134 -10.67 1.69 -10.99
C LEU A 134 -10.91 1.53 -12.49
N ALA A 135 -10.24 2.33 -13.31
CA ALA A 135 -10.33 2.30 -14.76
C ALA A 135 -9.44 1.23 -15.41
N ASP A 136 -8.55 0.60 -14.63
CA ASP A 136 -7.61 -0.40 -15.15
C ASP A 136 -8.35 -1.65 -15.65
N LYS A 137 -8.27 -1.90 -16.95
CA LYS A 137 -8.94 -3.03 -17.62
C LYS A 137 -8.40 -4.40 -17.23
N HIS A 138 -7.16 -4.48 -16.71
CA HIS A 138 -6.56 -5.73 -16.25
C HIS A 138 -7.15 -6.20 -14.92
N CYS A 139 -7.68 -5.27 -14.14
CA CYS A 139 -8.29 -5.57 -12.85
C CYS A 139 -9.69 -4.96 -12.71
N PRO A 140 -10.67 -5.40 -13.51
CA PRO A 140 -12.02 -4.86 -13.43
C PRO A 140 -12.62 -5.10 -12.05
N PRO A 141 -13.38 -4.11 -11.51
CA PRO A 141 -14.06 -4.25 -10.23
C PRO A 141 -14.99 -5.46 -10.19
N THR A 142 -14.99 -6.18 -9.11
CA THR A 142 -15.88 -7.33 -8.82
C THR A 142 -16.91 -6.97 -7.76
N GLN A 143 -17.90 -7.85 -7.51
CA GLN A 143 -18.85 -7.67 -6.40
C GLN A 143 -18.18 -7.90 -5.04
N GLY A 144 -17.11 -8.69 -4.99
CA GLY A 144 -16.32 -8.98 -3.79
C GLY A 144 -15.05 -8.11 -3.69
N ARG A 145 -14.04 -8.69 -3.10
CA ARG A 145 -12.67 -8.15 -3.05
C ARG A 145 -11.86 -8.69 -4.22
N VAL A 146 -10.89 -7.92 -4.69
CA VAL A 146 -9.89 -8.39 -5.65
C VAL A 146 -8.58 -7.64 -5.44
N ALA A 147 -7.48 -8.38 -5.32
CA ALA A 147 -6.13 -7.82 -5.32
C ALA A 147 -5.65 -7.68 -6.76
N CYS A 148 -5.15 -6.50 -7.09
CA CYS A 148 -4.66 -6.09 -8.40
C CYS A 148 -3.16 -5.85 -8.31
N LEU A 149 -2.37 -6.53 -9.13
CA LEU A 149 -0.90 -6.45 -9.12
C LEU A 149 -0.39 -6.15 -10.52
N ASP A 150 0.18 -4.96 -10.68
CA ASP A 150 0.90 -4.56 -11.90
C ASP A 150 2.41 -4.77 -11.71
N LEU A 151 2.94 -5.79 -12.36
CA LEU A 151 4.37 -6.11 -12.29
C LEU A 151 5.22 -5.14 -13.11
N THR A 152 4.62 -4.43 -14.08
CA THR A 152 5.35 -3.46 -14.90
C THR A 152 5.74 -2.25 -14.06
N HIS A 153 4.81 -1.74 -13.28
CA HIS A 153 5.05 -0.59 -12.41
C HIS A 153 5.41 -0.98 -10.97
N GLN A 154 5.39 -2.29 -10.65
CA GLN A 154 5.70 -2.83 -9.32
C GLN A 154 4.82 -2.22 -8.23
N VAL A 155 3.51 -2.22 -8.47
CA VAL A 155 2.49 -1.74 -7.54
C VAL A 155 1.37 -2.76 -7.37
N MET A 156 0.70 -2.71 -6.22
CA MET A 156 -0.55 -3.41 -6.02
C MET A 156 -1.56 -2.56 -5.26
N TRP A 157 -2.83 -2.87 -5.46
CA TRP A 157 -3.95 -2.27 -4.72
C TRP A 157 -5.05 -3.29 -4.49
N LEU A 158 -6.03 -2.94 -3.66
CA LEU A 158 -7.18 -3.79 -3.39
C LEU A 158 -8.47 -3.05 -3.70
N LEU A 159 -9.30 -3.70 -4.48
CA LEU A 159 -10.66 -3.26 -4.73
C LEU A 159 -11.65 -4.07 -3.88
N LYS A 160 -12.72 -3.41 -3.44
CA LYS A 160 -13.93 -4.05 -2.91
C LYS A 160 -15.14 -3.40 -3.56
N ARG A 161 -15.90 -4.20 -4.32
CA ARG A 161 -16.95 -3.69 -5.21
C ARG A 161 -16.33 -2.68 -6.20
N ARG A 162 -16.81 -1.43 -6.23
CA ARG A 162 -16.28 -0.37 -7.10
C ARG A 162 -15.49 0.69 -6.32
N LYS A 163 -14.77 0.28 -5.29
CA LYS A 163 -13.98 1.19 -4.44
C LYS A 163 -12.58 0.63 -4.21
N VAL A 164 -11.60 1.51 -4.24
CA VAL A 164 -10.23 1.23 -3.77
C VAL A 164 -10.26 1.23 -2.25
N VAL A 165 -10.02 0.08 -1.62
CA VAL A 165 -10.02 -0.08 -0.15
C VAL A 165 -8.63 -0.19 0.43
N VAL A 166 -7.65 -0.59 -0.38
CA VAL A 166 -6.21 -0.41 -0.13
C VAL A 166 -5.66 0.32 -1.33
N ARG A 167 -5.14 1.53 -1.12
CA ARG A 167 -4.51 2.35 -2.16
C ARG A 167 -3.30 1.63 -2.75
N ALA A 168 -2.82 2.10 -3.90
CA ALA A 168 -1.61 1.55 -4.49
C ALA A 168 -0.44 1.61 -3.51
N VAL A 169 0.24 0.50 -3.37
CA VAL A 169 1.46 0.35 -2.57
C VAL A 169 2.55 -0.26 -3.43
N PRO A 170 3.83 0.10 -3.21
CA PRO A 170 4.93 -0.50 -3.93
C PRO A 170 5.09 -1.97 -3.56
N ILE A 171 5.48 -2.78 -4.53
CA ILE A 171 5.81 -4.19 -4.34
C ILE A 171 7.22 -4.51 -4.87
N ARG A 172 7.76 -5.63 -4.40
CA ARG A 172 8.99 -6.21 -4.92
C ARG A 172 8.70 -7.64 -5.35
N SER A 173 8.43 -7.83 -6.65
CA SER A 173 8.13 -9.14 -7.24
C SER A 173 9.38 -9.96 -7.53
N GLY A 174 9.19 -11.13 -8.10
CA GLY A 174 10.26 -12.07 -8.45
C GLY A 174 11.36 -11.46 -9.30
N ALA A 175 12.60 -11.93 -9.08
CA ALA A 175 13.76 -11.60 -9.89
C ALA A 175 13.69 -12.32 -11.24
N ARG A 176 14.60 -11.95 -12.17
CA ARG A 176 14.77 -12.66 -13.43
C ARG A 176 15.14 -14.13 -13.14
N GLY A 177 14.45 -15.05 -13.82
CA GLY A 177 14.58 -16.50 -13.60
C GLY A 177 13.74 -17.04 -12.43
N TYR A 178 13.13 -16.13 -11.65
CA TYR A 178 12.23 -16.44 -10.50
C TYR A 178 10.97 -15.57 -10.57
N GLU A 179 10.43 -15.39 -11.77
CA GLU A 179 9.35 -14.45 -12.00
C GLU A 179 8.10 -14.79 -11.19
N THR A 180 7.43 -13.76 -10.70
CA THR A 180 6.08 -13.88 -10.19
C THR A 180 5.14 -14.26 -11.32
N ARG A 181 4.35 -15.32 -11.15
CA ARG A 181 3.41 -15.80 -12.16
C ARG A 181 2.32 -14.78 -12.43
N THR A 182 2.03 -14.53 -13.70
CA THR A 182 0.91 -13.69 -14.13
C THR A 182 -0.34 -14.53 -14.39
N GLY A 183 -1.50 -13.90 -14.26
CA GLY A 183 -2.79 -14.55 -14.51
C GLY A 183 -3.85 -14.24 -13.45
N ARG A 184 -4.81 -15.14 -13.37
CA ARG A 184 -5.95 -15.05 -12.46
C ARG A 184 -5.85 -16.14 -11.41
N PHE A 185 -5.64 -15.71 -10.18
CA PHE A 185 -5.47 -16.60 -9.03
C PHE A 185 -6.53 -16.32 -7.97
N LYS A 186 -6.50 -17.12 -6.89
CA LYS A 186 -7.23 -16.89 -5.65
C LYS A 186 -6.27 -17.12 -4.48
N ILE A 187 -6.52 -16.41 -3.36
CA ILE A 187 -5.83 -16.75 -2.12
C ILE A 187 -6.21 -18.18 -1.71
N GLN A 188 -5.22 -19.05 -1.64
CA GLN A 188 -5.38 -20.49 -1.34
C GLN A 188 -5.22 -20.78 0.15
N ARG A 189 -4.25 -20.12 0.79
CA ARG A 189 -3.86 -20.32 2.18
C ARG A 189 -3.31 -19.03 2.76
N ARG A 190 -3.49 -18.83 4.05
CA ARG A 190 -2.96 -17.68 4.80
C ARG A 190 -2.25 -18.17 6.04
N VAL A 191 -1.08 -17.62 6.33
CA VAL A 191 -0.28 -17.89 7.53
C VAL A 191 0.24 -16.54 8.06
N ARG A 192 -0.10 -16.20 9.32
CA ARG A 192 0.24 -14.89 9.88
C ARG A 192 1.74 -14.76 10.14
N ASP A 193 2.28 -15.71 10.87
CA ASP A 193 3.69 -15.74 11.30
C ASP A 193 4.40 -16.88 10.54
N ASP A 194 4.53 -16.68 9.23
CA ASP A 194 5.08 -17.67 8.32
C ASP A 194 6.61 -17.56 8.23
N TYR A 195 7.25 -18.66 7.90
CA TYR A 195 8.70 -18.76 7.76
C TYR A 195 9.08 -19.67 6.60
N SER A 196 9.91 -19.16 5.70
CA SER A 196 10.44 -19.97 4.62
C SER A 196 11.67 -20.75 5.08
N THR A 197 11.52 -22.06 5.23
CA THR A 197 12.65 -22.95 5.50
C THR A 197 13.61 -23.03 4.32
N LEU A 198 13.09 -22.91 3.08
CA LEU A 198 13.89 -22.94 1.85
C LEU A 198 14.86 -21.74 1.74
N TYR A 199 14.40 -20.56 2.17
CA TYR A 199 15.16 -19.30 2.04
C TYR A 199 15.63 -18.76 3.40
N ASN A 200 15.35 -19.51 4.48
CA ASN A 200 15.72 -19.17 5.86
C ASN A 200 15.38 -17.71 6.22
N GLN A 201 14.11 -17.33 6.01
CA GLN A 201 13.65 -15.95 6.28
C GLN A 201 12.18 -15.89 6.68
N PRO A 202 11.80 -14.93 7.56
CA PRO A 202 10.42 -14.71 7.92
C PRO A 202 9.62 -14.18 6.73
N MET A 203 8.36 -14.60 6.65
CA MET A 203 7.37 -14.20 5.66
C MET A 203 6.06 -13.79 6.35
N PRO A 204 6.05 -12.76 7.19
CA PRO A 204 4.88 -12.38 7.96
C PRO A 204 3.71 -12.02 7.04
N PHE A 205 2.49 -12.35 7.48
CA PHE A 205 1.24 -12.10 6.76
C PHE A 205 1.16 -12.80 5.40
N SER A 206 1.73 -13.98 5.25
CA SER A 206 1.74 -14.73 4.00
C SER A 206 0.34 -15.08 3.53
N GLN A 207 0.08 -14.77 2.25
CA GLN A 207 -1.15 -15.07 1.54
C GLN A 207 -0.79 -15.75 0.21
N TYR A 208 -0.84 -17.08 0.20
CA TYR A 208 -0.43 -17.89 -0.93
C TYR A 208 -1.47 -17.85 -2.04
N PHE A 209 -1.03 -17.69 -3.29
CA PHE A 209 -1.91 -17.60 -4.44
C PHE A 209 -1.56 -18.57 -5.59
N SER A 210 -0.31 -19.03 -5.69
CA SER A 210 0.11 -19.93 -6.79
C SER A 210 1.35 -20.74 -6.41
N GLY A 211 1.18 -22.04 -6.13
CA GLY A 211 2.27 -23.02 -6.01
C GLY A 211 3.48 -22.54 -5.19
N GLY A 212 3.29 -22.08 -3.99
CA GLY A 212 4.34 -21.56 -3.11
C GLY A 212 4.64 -20.06 -3.26
N GLN A 213 4.12 -19.38 -4.27
CA GLN A 213 4.22 -17.93 -4.36
C GLN A 213 3.15 -17.26 -3.48
N ALA A 214 3.56 -16.27 -2.68
CA ALA A 214 2.72 -15.57 -1.72
C ALA A 214 2.92 -14.04 -1.79
N LEU A 215 1.89 -13.31 -1.37
CA LEU A 215 2.01 -11.93 -0.92
C LEU A 215 2.44 -11.97 0.53
N HIS A 216 3.52 -11.28 0.92
CA HIS A 216 3.96 -11.28 2.32
C HIS A 216 4.80 -10.05 2.67
N GLY A 217 4.87 -9.73 3.96
CA GLY A 217 5.72 -8.67 4.48
C GLY A 217 7.20 -9.03 4.45
N THR A 218 8.06 -8.02 4.32
CA THR A 218 9.51 -8.18 4.41
C THR A 218 10.14 -7.00 5.14
N SER A 219 11.26 -7.25 5.84
CA SER A 219 12.13 -6.21 6.39
C SER A 219 13.14 -5.68 5.37
N LYS A 220 13.27 -6.33 4.20
CA LYS A 220 14.17 -5.86 3.14
C LYS A 220 13.60 -4.60 2.49
N ASN A 221 14.48 -3.71 2.03
CA ASN A 221 14.04 -2.54 1.28
C ASN A 221 13.28 -2.97 0.03
N ILE A 222 12.07 -2.42 -0.12
CA ILE A 222 11.13 -2.82 -1.17
C ILE A 222 11.60 -2.44 -2.58
N TYR A 223 12.50 -1.48 -2.67
CA TYR A 223 13.07 -1.00 -3.93
C TYR A 223 14.38 -1.69 -4.31
N SER A 224 14.96 -2.49 -3.41
CA SER A 224 16.25 -3.15 -3.66
C SER A 224 16.16 -4.23 -4.75
N PRO A 225 17.11 -4.27 -5.69
CA PRO A 225 17.27 -5.39 -6.61
C PRO A 225 17.78 -6.66 -5.88
N PRO A 226 17.76 -7.83 -6.52
CA PRO A 226 17.17 -8.12 -7.83
C PRO A 226 15.67 -8.42 -7.77
N GLY A 227 15.12 -8.76 -6.62
CA GLY A 227 13.74 -9.20 -6.40
C GLY A 227 13.67 -10.39 -5.45
N SER A 228 12.51 -11.07 -5.42
CA SER A 228 12.25 -12.28 -4.66
C SER A 228 12.49 -13.54 -5.52
N HIS A 229 12.22 -14.72 -4.95
CA HIS A 229 12.17 -15.99 -5.69
C HIS A 229 10.73 -16.32 -6.14
N GLY A 230 9.98 -15.28 -6.55
CA GLY A 230 8.62 -15.42 -7.10
C GLY A 230 7.51 -14.90 -6.19
N CYS A 231 7.73 -14.77 -4.91
CA CYS A 231 6.80 -14.09 -4.00
C CYS A 231 6.69 -12.59 -4.33
N VAL A 232 5.63 -11.98 -3.84
CA VAL A 232 5.42 -10.53 -3.89
C VAL A 232 5.67 -9.98 -2.49
N ASN A 233 6.82 -9.33 -2.33
CA ASN A 233 7.20 -8.67 -1.10
C ASN A 233 6.47 -7.33 -0.95
N LEU A 234 6.07 -7.02 0.26
CA LEU A 234 5.40 -5.79 0.69
C LEU A 234 6.15 -5.20 1.87
N ARG A 235 6.04 -3.90 2.10
CA ARG A 235 6.36 -3.33 3.41
C ARG A 235 5.51 -4.03 4.48
N LEU A 236 6.02 -4.12 5.70
CA LEU A 236 5.33 -4.87 6.76
C LEU A 236 3.92 -4.34 7.03
N GLU A 237 3.79 -3.01 7.13
CA GLU A 237 2.51 -2.33 7.33
C GLU A 237 1.52 -2.54 6.18
N ASP A 238 2.01 -2.61 4.94
CA ASP A 238 1.17 -2.86 3.76
C ASP A 238 0.69 -4.31 3.72
N ALA A 239 1.57 -5.26 4.08
CA ALA A 239 1.21 -6.68 4.19
C ALA A 239 0.17 -6.92 5.28
N GLU A 240 0.30 -6.26 6.44
CA GLU A 240 -0.68 -6.33 7.53
C GLU A 240 -2.03 -5.71 7.11
N ARG A 241 -2.00 -4.54 6.47
CA ARG A 241 -3.21 -3.90 5.94
C ARG A 241 -3.93 -4.81 4.94
N LEU A 242 -3.19 -5.43 4.02
CA LEU A 242 -3.73 -6.38 3.06
C LEU A 242 -4.30 -7.62 3.76
N TRP A 243 -3.60 -8.16 4.76
CA TRP A 243 -4.05 -9.26 5.60
C TRP A 243 -5.41 -8.99 6.24
N ASN A 244 -5.64 -7.80 6.74
CA ASN A 244 -6.89 -7.43 7.39
C ASN A 244 -8.08 -7.42 6.42
N TRP A 245 -7.83 -7.14 5.15
CA TRP A 245 -8.84 -7.07 4.10
C TRP A 245 -9.10 -8.39 3.39
N MET A 246 -8.06 -9.12 2.99
CA MET A 246 -8.15 -10.32 2.16
C MET A 246 -8.55 -11.56 2.96
N ARG A 247 -9.16 -12.52 2.28
CA ARG A 247 -9.57 -13.84 2.82
C ARG A 247 -9.18 -14.93 1.83
N VAL A 248 -9.14 -16.18 2.30
CA VAL A 248 -9.05 -17.36 1.41
C VAL A 248 -10.21 -17.32 0.42
N GLY A 249 -9.94 -17.62 -0.84
CA GLY A 249 -10.88 -17.55 -1.96
C GLY A 249 -10.96 -16.21 -2.67
N ASP A 250 -10.46 -15.12 -2.08
CA ASP A 250 -10.46 -13.80 -2.74
C ASP A 250 -9.60 -13.82 -4.02
N PRO A 251 -10.07 -13.23 -5.12
CA PRO A 251 -9.35 -13.15 -6.38
C PRO A 251 -8.06 -12.32 -6.29
N VAL A 252 -7.05 -12.77 -7.03
CA VAL A 252 -5.79 -12.05 -7.28
C VAL A 252 -5.59 -11.96 -8.78
N ARG A 253 -5.38 -10.76 -9.30
CA ARG A 253 -5.09 -10.47 -10.71
C ARG A 253 -3.67 -9.97 -10.82
N ILE A 254 -2.85 -10.63 -11.62
CA ILE A 254 -1.43 -10.29 -11.79
C ILE A 254 -1.14 -10.19 -13.28
N TRP A 255 -0.58 -9.07 -13.71
CA TRP A 255 -0.23 -8.83 -15.11
C TRP A 255 1.07 -8.04 -15.24
N GLY A 256 1.50 -7.89 -16.48
CA GLY A 256 2.72 -7.18 -16.81
C GLY A 256 3.98 -8.01 -16.57
N ARG A 257 5.12 -7.37 -16.68
CA ARG A 257 6.44 -7.97 -16.46
C ARG A 257 7.33 -6.98 -15.73
N LYS A 258 8.02 -7.44 -14.70
CA LYS A 258 9.01 -6.63 -14.01
C LYS A 258 10.08 -6.16 -15.00
N PRO A 259 10.33 -4.84 -15.10
CA PRO A 259 11.44 -4.33 -15.90
C PRO A 259 12.79 -4.90 -15.43
N ALA A 260 13.70 -5.10 -16.36
CA ALA A 260 15.09 -5.44 -16.02
C ALA A 260 15.67 -4.29 -15.16
N THR A 261 16.25 -4.66 -14.02
CA THR A 261 16.90 -3.73 -13.09
C THR A 261 18.40 -3.86 -13.19
#